data_43f2c2c3df6f6c1ea463a77c0687c6b1
#
_entry.id   43f2c2c3df6f6c1ea463a77c0687c6b1
#
_cell.length_a   1.000
_cell.length_b   1.000
_cell.length_c   1.000
_cell.angle_alpha   90.00
_cell.angle_beta   90.00
_cell.angle_gamma   90.00
#
_symmetry.space_group_name_H-M   'P 1'
#
loop_
_entity.id
_entity.type
_entity.pdbx_description
1 polymer ?
#
loop_
_entity_poly.entity_id
_entity_poly.type
_entity_poly.pdbx_seq_one_letter_code
_entity_poly.pdbx_strand_id
1 'polypeptide(L)' 'MNVKIHYRITQDRTGIPQAYTGARHFVVREGEAVEDTARKQLASDYQVPKSAIEICRIEH' A
#
# COMPACT_ATOMS: atom_id res chain seq x y z
N MET A 1 14.71 -2.57 -7.53
CA MET A 1 13.63 -2.60 -8.53
C MET A 1 12.59 -1.54 -8.19
N ASN A 2 12.27 -0.72 -9.17
CA ASN A 2 11.25 0.32 -9.00
C ASN A 2 9.91 -0.18 -9.53
N VAL A 3 8.88 -0.08 -8.72
CA VAL A 3 7.52 -0.47 -9.13
C VAL A 3 6.55 0.66 -8.81
N LYS A 4 5.50 0.79 -9.61
CA LYS A 4 4.40 1.68 -9.31
C LYS A 4 3.23 0.84 -8.83
N ILE A 5 2.72 1.16 -7.66
CA ILE A 5 1.65 0.38 -7.03
C ILE A 5 0.39 1.23 -6.93
N HIS A 6 -0.69 0.69 -7.50
CA HIS A 6 -2.02 1.25 -7.35
C HIS A 6 -2.67 0.56 -6.16
N TYR A 7 -3.19 1.34 -5.22
CA TYR A 7 -3.71 0.82 -3.97
C TYR A 7 -5.02 1.50 -3.59
N ARG A 8 -5.73 0.85 -2.68
CA ARG A 8 -6.92 1.43 -2.07
C ARG A 8 -6.82 1.26 -0.56
N ILE A 9 -7.19 2.31 0.17
CA ILE A 9 -7.24 2.29 1.62
C ILE A 9 -8.70 2.25 2.03
N THR A 10 -9.07 1.22 2.80
CA THR A 10 -10.47 0.92 3.10
C THR A 10 -10.99 1.53 4.39
N GLN A 11 -10.11 2.10 5.20
CA GLN A 11 -10.49 2.81 6.41
C GLN A 11 -9.44 3.87 6.74
N ASP A 12 -9.84 4.88 7.53
CA ASP A 12 -8.90 5.88 8.03
C ASP A 12 -8.22 5.38 9.31
N ARG A 13 -7.35 6.22 9.88
CA ARG A 13 -6.61 5.86 11.10
C ARG A 13 -7.49 5.67 12.33
N THR A 14 -8.73 6.17 12.28
CA THR A 14 -9.69 6.01 13.38
C THR A 14 -10.60 4.79 13.19
N GLY A 15 -10.45 4.08 12.05
CA GLY A 15 -11.25 2.91 11.73
C GLY A 15 -12.52 3.21 10.97
N ILE A 16 -12.76 4.47 10.61
CA ILE A 16 -13.94 4.84 9.83
C ILE A 16 -13.77 4.37 8.39
N PRO A 17 -14.75 3.64 7.84
CA PRO A 17 -14.66 3.16 6.45
C PRO A 17 -14.49 4.30 5.45
N GLN A 18 -13.59 4.10 4.49
CA GLN A 18 -13.40 5.03 3.39
C GLN A 18 -12.93 4.26 2.16
N ALA A 19 -12.96 4.90 1.01
CA ALA A 19 -12.48 4.32 -0.23
C ALA A 19 -11.53 5.33 -0.89
N TYR A 20 -10.30 5.37 -0.39
CA TYR A 20 -9.28 6.23 -0.95
C TYR A 20 -8.39 5.43 -1.88
N THR A 21 -8.24 5.88 -3.13
CA THR A 21 -7.36 5.23 -4.09
C THR A 21 -6.20 6.15 -4.41
N GLY A 22 -5.05 5.55 -4.65
CA GLY A 22 -3.85 6.28 -5.01
C GLY A 22 -2.87 5.40 -5.74
N ALA A 23 -1.77 6.00 -6.15
CA ALA A 23 -0.67 5.30 -6.78
C ALA A 23 0.64 5.90 -6.29
N ARG A 24 1.62 5.04 -6.04
CA ARG A 24 2.92 5.49 -5.52
C ARG A 24 4.03 4.58 -6.06
N HIS A 25 5.20 5.16 -6.27
CA HIS A 25 6.39 4.40 -6.63
C HIS A 25 7.09 3.89 -5.37
N PHE A 26 7.55 2.65 -5.44
CA PHE A 26 8.31 2.02 -4.36
C PHE A 26 9.61 1.46 -4.91
N VAL A 27 10.64 1.49 -4.07
CA VAL A 27 11.89 0.79 -4.34
C VAL A 27 11.85 -0.51 -3.54
N VAL A 28 11.88 -1.63 -4.25
CA VAL A 28 11.82 -2.96 -3.64
C VAL A 28 13.17 -3.63 -3.81
N ARG A 29 13.73 -4.13 -2.73
CA ARG A 29 15.02 -4.81 -2.74
C ARG A 29 14.86 -6.24 -3.20
N GLU A 30 15.94 -6.80 -3.72
CA GLU A 30 15.96 -8.21 -4.10
C GLU A 30 15.63 -9.07 -2.88
N GLY A 31 14.78 -10.05 -3.09
CA GLY A 31 14.34 -10.95 -2.03
C GLY A 31 13.15 -10.47 -1.22
N GLU A 32 12.71 -9.23 -1.42
CA GLU A 32 11.52 -8.71 -0.74
C GLU A 32 10.27 -8.93 -1.58
N ALA A 33 9.15 -9.24 -0.91
CA ALA A 33 7.87 -9.34 -1.57
C ALA A 33 7.33 -7.94 -1.85
N VAL A 34 7.01 -7.64 -3.10
CA VAL A 34 6.54 -6.31 -3.53
C VAL A 34 5.31 -5.88 -2.75
N GLU A 35 4.30 -6.74 -2.68
CA GLU A 35 3.05 -6.42 -2.00
C GLU A 35 3.24 -6.19 -0.51
N ASP A 36 4.05 -7.01 0.14
CA ASP A 36 4.29 -6.89 1.58
C ASP A 36 5.03 -5.60 1.90
N THR A 37 6.06 -5.26 1.13
CA THR A 37 6.81 -4.02 1.27
C THR A 37 5.89 -2.82 1.13
N ALA A 38 5.02 -2.83 0.12
CA ALA A 38 4.08 -1.74 -0.12
C ALA A 38 3.07 -1.60 1.01
N ARG A 39 2.49 -2.71 1.48
CA ARG A 39 1.53 -2.69 2.58
C ARG A 39 2.15 -2.15 3.86
N LYS A 40 3.35 -2.60 4.19
CA LYS A 40 4.07 -2.11 5.36
C LYS A 40 4.24 -0.60 5.33
N GLN A 41 4.74 -0.09 4.22
CA GLN A 41 5.02 1.33 4.09
C GLN A 41 3.75 2.17 4.07
N LEU A 42 2.74 1.74 3.34
CA LEU A 42 1.46 2.44 3.28
C LEU A 42 0.74 2.42 4.62
N ALA A 43 0.74 1.29 5.31
CA ALA A 43 0.13 1.18 6.63
C ALA A 43 0.80 2.13 7.62
N SER A 44 2.11 2.25 7.58
CA SER A 44 2.84 3.18 8.43
C SER A 44 2.52 4.65 8.08
N ASP A 45 2.54 4.98 6.79
CA ASP A 45 2.34 6.36 6.34
C ASP A 45 0.92 6.87 6.63
N TYR A 46 -0.08 6.03 6.46
CA TYR A 46 -1.48 6.38 6.68
C TYR A 46 -1.97 6.04 8.08
N GLN A 47 -1.13 5.36 8.88
CA GLN A 47 -1.46 4.96 10.26
C GLN A 47 -2.72 4.09 10.31
N VAL A 48 -2.77 3.09 9.44
CA VAL A 48 -3.86 2.12 9.38
C VAL A 48 -3.27 0.70 9.46
N PRO A 49 -4.07 -0.30 9.84
CA PRO A 49 -3.57 -1.68 9.82
C PRO A 49 -3.33 -2.14 8.38
N LYS A 50 -2.43 -3.09 8.21
CA LYS A 50 -2.10 -3.63 6.87
C LYS A 50 -3.32 -4.18 6.16
N SER A 51 -4.27 -4.72 6.90
CA SER A 51 -5.52 -5.26 6.34
C SER A 51 -6.39 -4.20 5.67
N ALA A 52 -6.15 -2.91 5.97
CA ALA A 52 -6.86 -1.81 5.35
C ALA A 52 -6.26 -1.40 4.00
N ILE A 53 -5.13 -1.99 3.62
CA ILE A 53 -4.45 -1.68 2.36
C ILE A 53 -4.75 -2.78 1.35
N GLU A 54 -5.39 -2.41 0.24
CA GLU A 54 -5.61 -3.32 -0.88
C GLU A 54 -4.68 -2.94 -2.03
N ILE A 55 -3.96 -3.92 -2.55
CA ILE A 55 -3.10 -3.71 -3.72
C ILE A 55 -3.94 -4.01 -4.96
N CYS A 56 -4.22 -2.99 -5.75
CA CYS A 56 -5.09 -3.12 -6.92
C CYS A 56 -4.31 -3.53 -8.17
N ARG A 57 -3.12 -2.95 -8.37
CA ARG A 57 -2.32 -3.20 -9.56
C ARG A 57 -0.86 -2.87 -9.28
N ILE A 58 0.03 -3.65 -9.89
CA ILE A 58 1.47 -3.42 -9.82
C ILE A 58 1.99 -3.20 -11.23
N GLU A 59 2.65 -2.07 -11.45
CA GLU A 59 3.30 -1.75 -12.73
C GLU A 59 4.81 -1.79 -12.53
N HIS A 60 5.46 -2.61 -13.32
CA HIS A 60 6.91 -2.77 -13.28
C HIS A 60 7.64 -1.81 -14.20
#